data_857306164fe4eed9f730f7ad87e95d61
#
_entry.id   857306164fe4eed9f730f7ad87e95d61
#
_cell.length_a   1.000
_cell.length_b   1.000
_cell.length_c   1.000
_cell.angle_alpha   90.00
_cell.angle_beta   90.00
_cell.angle_gamma   90.00
#
_symmetry.space_group_name_H-M   'P 1'
#
loop_
_entity.id
_entity.type
_entity.pdbx_description
1 polymer ?
#
loop_
_entity_poly.entity_id
_entity_poly.type
_entity_poly.pdbx_seq_one_letter_code
_entity_poly.pdbx_strand_id
1 'polypeptide(L)'
;MEGDALKVLDKLRRLCSRREYCTSDILKKASEALDGDHNRAEEVLQVLVSERYVDDLRYASAYARDKSSISGWGEVKIKYMLSAKGIARDVIAKALEEIDEGKAESRLEKLLENKWKSLKDDPQGKMKLIRFALGRGYGYEDISSLLGKVCRND
;
A
#
# COMPACT_ATOMS: atom_id res chain seq x y z
N MET A 1 14.47 -30.26 -4.92
CA MET A 1 13.28 -29.74 -5.60
C MET A 1 13.05 -30.52 -6.89
N GLU A 2 11.88 -31.02 -7.09
CA GLU A 2 11.58 -31.88 -8.22
C GLU A 2 10.70 -31.21 -9.27
N GLY A 3 10.51 -31.92 -10.40
CA GLY A 3 9.87 -31.47 -11.64
C GLY A 3 8.78 -30.40 -11.56
N ASP A 4 7.70 -30.67 -10.84
CA ASP A 4 6.57 -29.72 -10.73
C ASP A 4 7.00 -28.44 -10.03
N ALA A 5 7.75 -28.56 -8.94
CA ALA A 5 8.23 -27.43 -8.19
C ALA A 5 9.20 -26.58 -8.99
N LEU A 6 10.06 -27.21 -9.80
CA LEU A 6 10.97 -26.47 -10.68
C LEU A 6 10.22 -25.68 -11.75
N LYS A 7 9.15 -26.27 -12.31
CA LYS A 7 8.32 -25.57 -13.30
C LYS A 7 7.61 -24.38 -12.67
N VAL A 8 7.09 -24.53 -11.47
CA VAL A 8 6.44 -23.47 -10.72
C VAL A 8 7.44 -22.34 -10.41
N LEU A 9 8.64 -22.72 -9.97
CA LEU A 9 9.71 -21.79 -9.66
C LEU A 9 10.05 -20.92 -10.89
N ASP A 10 10.25 -21.55 -12.06
CA ASP A 10 10.57 -20.82 -13.28
C ASP A 10 9.45 -19.89 -13.72
N LYS A 11 8.20 -20.33 -13.58
CA LYS A 11 7.05 -19.50 -13.89
C LYS A 11 7.00 -18.27 -12.98
N LEU A 12 7.23 -18.46 -11.69
CA LEU A 12 7.18 -17.37 -10.72
C LEU A 12 8.36 -16.40 -10.89
N ARG A 13 9.54 -16.90 -11.30
CA ARG A 13 10.65 -16.02 -11.67
C ARG A 13 10.23 -15.06 -12.79
N ARG A 14 9.54 -15.57 -13.80
CA ARG A 14 9.07 -14.75 -14.93
C ARG A 14 8.04 -13.72 -14.46
N LEU A 15 7.11 -14.11 -13.59
CA LEU A 15 6.12 -13.18 -13.05
C LEU A 15 6.79 -12.06 -12.24
N CYS A 16 7.71 -12.43 -11.37
CA CYS A 16 8.41 -11.48 -10.52
C CYS A 16 9.33 -10.54 -11.30
N SER A 17 9.73 -10.92 -12.52
CA SER A 17 10.50 -10.06 -13.41
C SER A 17 9.67 -8.93 -14.01
N ARG A 18 8.34 -9.06 -14.02
CA ARG A 18 7.43 -8.09 -14.62
C ARG A 18 6.92 -7.05 -13.64
N ARG A 19 6.76 -7.44 -12.38
CA ARG A 19 6.27 -6.56 -11.32
C ARG A 19 6.65 -7.11 -9.96
N GLU A 20 6.52 -6.27 -8.94
CA GLU A 20 6.75 -6.69 -7.57
C GLU A 20 5.58 -7.51 -7.03
N TYR A 21 5.91 -8.54 -6.30
CA TYR A 21 4.97 -9.34 -5.51
C TYR A 21 5.52 -9.48 -4.11
N CYS A 22 4.65 -9.48 -3.11
CA CYS A 22 5.08 -9.72 -1.74
C CYS A 22 5.13 -11.22 -1.44
N THR A 23 5.75 -11.57 -0.31
CA THR A 23 5.90 -12.95 0.15
C THR A 23 4.55 -13.70 0.17
N SER A 24 3.51 -13.09 0.75
CA SER A 24 2.20 -13.75 0.87
C SER A 24 1.55 -14.01 -0.49
N ASP A 25 1.70 -13.08 -1.45
CA ASP A 25 1.17 -13.27 -2.80
C ASP A 25 1.82 -14.47 -3.48
N ILE A 26 3.14 -14.57 -3.37
CA ILE A 26 3.90 -15.64 -4.02
C ILE A 26 3.63 -16.99 -3.35
N LEU A 27 3.57 -17.02 -2.03
CA LEU A 27 3.26 -18.26 -1.30
C LEU A 27 1.89 -18.80 -1.73
N LYS A 28 0.90 -17.94 -1.87
CA LYS A 28 -0.44 -18.33 -2.33
C LYS A 28 -0.39 -18.90 -3.74
N LYS A 29 0.30 -18.20 -4.66
CA LYS A 29 0.43 -18.65 -6.04
C LYS A 29 1.14 -19.99 -6.16
N ALA A 30 2.22 -20.15 -5.40
CA ALA A 30 2.99 -21.40 -5.38
C ALA A 30 2.15 -22.54 -4.81
N SER A 31 1.43 -22.32 -3.72
CA SER A 31 0.57 -23.31 -3.10
C SER A 31 -0.53 -23.77 -4.05
N GLU A 32 -1.19 -22.83 -4.72
CA GLU A 32 -2.23 -23.16 -5.72
C GLU A 32 -1.67 -23.97 -6.88
N ALA A 33 -0.48 -23.62 -7.35
CA ALA A 33 0.16 -24.32 -8.47
C ALA A 33 0.68 -25.71 -8.08
N LEU A 34 0.86 -25.97 -6.81
CA LEU A 34 1.35 -27.23 -6.25
C LEU A 34 0.24 -28.02 -5.50
N ASP A 35 -1.00 -27.83 -5.92
CA ASP A 35 -2.18 -28.54 -5.39
C ASP A 35 -2.35 -28.42 -3.88
N GLY A 36 -2.00 -27.28 -3.33
CA GLY A 36 -2.13 -27.01 -1.90
C GLY A 36 -0.98 -27.55 -1.05
N ASP A 37 0.09 -28.04 -1.67
CA ASP A 37 1.27 -28.52 -0.94
C ASP A 37 2.07 -27.33 -0.40
N HIS A 38 1.74 -26.96 0.83
CA HIS A 38 2.32 -25.80 1.49
C HIS A 38 3.84 -25.93 1.69
N ASN A 39 4.33 -27.13 1.99
CA ASN A 39 5.76 -27.34 2.22
C ASN A 39 6.59 -27.10 0.97
N ARG A 40 6.13 -27.61 -0.17
CA ARG A 40 6.82 -27.38 -1.44
C ARG A 40 6.69 -25.93 -1.89
N ALA A 41 5.53 -25.30 -1.64
CA ALA A 41 5.32 -23.89 -1.92
C ALA A 41 6.30 -23.03 -1.14
N GLU A 42 6.52 -23.36 0.14
CA GLU A 42 7.48 -22.66 1.00
C GLU A 42 8.92 -22.80 0.47
N GLU A 43 9.30 -23.98 -0.01
CA GLU A 43 10.62 -24.19 -0.62
C GLU A 43 10.81 -23.29 -1.84
N VAL A 44 9.81 -23.22 -2.71
CA VAL A 44 9.85 -22.37 -3.89
C VAL A 44 9.99 -20.89 -3.47
N LEU A 45 9.21 -20.45 -2.49
CA LEU A 45 9.29 -19.11 -1.97
C LEU A 45 10.69 -18.78 -1.47
N GLN A 46 11.30 -19.67 -0.68
CA GLN A 46 12.64 -19.43 -0.12
C GLN A 46 13.69 -19.26 -1.19
N VAL A 47 13.61 -20.00 -2.29
CA VAL A 47 14.51 -19.81 -3.42
C VAL A 47 14.33 -18.42 -4.03
N LEU A 48 13.09 -18.00 -4.25
CA LEU A 48 12.79 -16.67 -4.83
C LEU A 48 13.25 -15.54 -3.93
N VAL A 49 13.13 -15.70 -2.62
CA VAL A 49 13.62 -14.73 -1.63
C VAL A 49 15.15 -14.66 -1.68
N SER A 50 15.82 -15.82 -1.67
CA SER A 50 17.28 -15.88 -1.68
C SER A 50 17.87 -15.31 -2.98
N GLU A 51 17.17 -15.47 -4.09
CA GLU A 51 17.57 -14.93 -5.39
C GLU A 51 17.10 -13.49 -5.62
N ARG A 52 16.44 -12.90 -4.61
CA ARG A 52 15.95 -11.52 -4.63
C ARG A 52 14.86 -11.22 -5.66
N TYR A 53 14.16 -12.24 -6.11
CA TYR A 53 12.94 -12.03 -6.90
C TYR A 53 11.79 -11.53 -6.03
N VAL A 54 11.79 -11.89 -4.76
CA VAL A 54 10.78 -11.47 -3.79
C VAL A 54 11.48 -10.77 -2.62
N ASP A 55 11.04 -9.55 -2.34
CA ASP A 55 11.62 -8.71 -1.29
C ASP A 55 10.49 -7.80 -0.77
N ASP A 56 10.00 -8.08 0.42
CA ASP A 56 8.86 -7.36 1.00
C ASP A 56 9.13 -5.87 1.21
N LEU A 57 10.37 -5.50 1.56
CA LEU A 57 10.71 -4.08 1.69
C LEU A 57 10.62 -3.36 0.35
N ARG A 58 11.16 -3.97 -0.70
CA ARG A 58 11.10 -3.40 -2.05
C ARG A 58 9.66 -3.29 -2.53
N TYR A 59 8.85 -4.34 -2.29
CA TYR A 59 7.42 -4.33 -2.58
C TYR A 59 6.71 -3.20 -1.84
N ALA A 60 6.89 -3.14 -0.52
CA ALA A 60 6.21 -2.17 0.32
C ALA A 60 6.63 -0.73 -0.01
N SER A 61 7.91 -0.50 -0.33
CA SER A 61 8.41 0.82 -0.69
C SER A 61 7.79 1.32 -2.00
N ALA A 62 7.75 0.45 -3.01
CA ALA A 62 7.10 0.78 -4.29
C ALA A 62 5.61 1.03 -4.10
N TYR A 63 4.94 0.20 -3.31
CA TYR A 63 3.53 0.34 -2.98
C TYR A 63 3.24 1.69 -2.31
N ALA A 64 4.03 2.03 -1.30
CA ALA A 64 3.87 3.29 -0.57
C ALA A 64 4.04 4.51 -1.50
N ARG A 65 5.08 4.50 -2.34
CA ARG A 65 5.30 5.58 -3.31
C ARG A 65 4.12 5.74 -4.27
N ASP A 66 3.68 4.64 -4.87
CA ASP A 66 2.64 4.67 -5.90
C ASP A 66 1.28 5.03 -5.32
N LYS A 67 0.91 4.44 -4.18
CA LYS A 67 -0.38 4.74 -3.55
C LYS A 67 -0.44 6.17 -3.03
N SER A 68 0.67 6.69 -2.54
CA SER A 68 0.74 8.09 -2.10
C SER A 68 0.69 9.05 -3.29
N SER A 69 1.53 8.85 -4.30
CA SER A 69 1.70 9.82 -5.40
C SER A 69 0.66 9.67 -6.51
N ILE A 70 0.27 8.44 -6.84
CA ILE A 70 -0.66 8.17 -7.95
C ILE A 70 -2.10 8.08 -7.46
N SER A 71 -2.34 7.27 -6.43
CA SER A 71 -3.68 7.06 -5.89
C SER A 71 -4.12 8.13 -4.89
N GLY A 72 -3.18 8.92 -4.37
CA GLY A 72 -3.48 9.97 -3.40
C GLY A 72 -3.91 9.48 -2.03
N TRP A 73 -3.52 8.24 -1.66
CA TRP A 73 -3.84 7.69 -0.35
C TRP A 73 -2.97 8.29 0.74
N GLY A 74 -3.56 8.44 1.93
CA GLY A 74 -2.81 8.80 3.12
C GLY A 74 -2.11 7.59 3.73
N GLU A 75 -1.18 7.86 4.63
CA GLU A 75 -0.33 6.86 5.27
C GLU A 75 -1.11 5.78 6.02
N VAL A 76 -2.21 6.16 6.68
CA VAL A 76 -3.02 5.23 7.46
C VAL A 76 -3.58 4.10 6.58
N LYS A 77 -4.09 4.44 5.41
CA LYS A 77 -4.63 3.45 4.47
C LYS A 77 -3.53 2.57 3.89
N ILE A 78 -2.39 3.17 3.52
CA ILE A 78 -1.26 2.43 2.98
C ILE A 78 -0.75 1.41 4.01
N LYS A 79 -0.58 1.85 5.25
CA LYS A 79 -0.16 0.99 6.35
C LYS A 79 -1.13 -0.18 6.56
N TYR A 80 -2.42 0.11 6.57
CA TYR A 80 -3.45 -0.91 6.73
C TYR A 80 -3.38 -1.96 5.63
N MET A 81 -3.26 -1.52 4.38
CA MET A 81 -3.23 -2.44 3.24
C MET A 81 -1.96 -3.30 3.23
N LEU A 82 -0.82 -2.73 3.60
CA LEU A 82 0.42 -3.50 3.72
C LEU A 82 0.36 -4.51 4.86
N SER A 83 -0.27 -4.14 5.98
CA SER A 83 -0.51 -5.07 7.09
C SER A 83 -1.40 -6.22 6.66
N ALA A 84 -2.42 -5.95 5.86
CA ALA A 84 -3.32 -6.98 5.32
C ALA A 84 -2.60 -7.97 4.41
N LYS A 85 -1.49 -7.54 3.80
CA LYS A 85 -0.63 -8.41 2.98
C LYS A 85 0.33 -9.24 3.83
N GLY A 86 0.27 -9.11 5.14
CA GLY A 86 1.14 -9.87 6.04
C GLY A 86 2.57 -9.36 6.11
N ILE A 87 2.81 -8.15 5.67
CA ILE A 87 4.15 -7.56 5.73
C ILE A 87 4.47 -7.15 7.16
N ALA A 88 5.69 -7.43 7.60
CA ALA A 88 6.14 -7.16 8.96
C ALA A 88 6.08 -5.68 9.31
N ARG A 89 5.77 -5.38 10.56
CA ARG A 89 5.56 -4.00 11.04
C ARG A 89 6.78 -3.11 10.83
N ASP A 90 7.99 -3.63 11.08
CA ASP A 90 9.23 -2.88 10.89
C ASP A 90 9.52 -2.60 9.42
N VAL A 91 9.17 -3.53 8.54
CA VAL A 91 9.28 -3.36 7.08
C VAL A 91 8.32 -2.27 6.61
N ILE A 92 7.08 -2.28 7.11
CA ILE A 92 6.08 -1.24 6.77
C ILE A 92 6.59 0.13 7.23
N ALA A 93 7.09 0.24 8.46
CA ALA A 93 7.59 1.50 8.99
C ALA A 93 8.70 2.08 8.10
N LYS A 94 9.62 1.23 7.66
CA LYS A 94 10.71 1.64 6.78
C LYS A 94 10.20 2.05 5.40
N ALA A 95 9.23 1.30 4.86
CA ALA A 95 8.63 1.60 3.55
C ALA A 95 7.92 2.95 3.55
N LEU A 96 7.26 3.30 4.66
CA LEU A 96 6.54 4.58 4.76
C LEU A 96 7.48 5.79 4.74
N GLU A 97 8.76 5.61 5.03
CA GLU A 97 9.76 6.67 4.92
C GLU A 97 9.95 7.14 3.48
N GLU A 98 9.53 6.34 2.49
CA GLU A 98 9.57 6.73 1.07
C GLU A 98 8.57 7.82 0.73
N ILE A 99 7.59 8.08 1.60
CA ILE A 99 6.59 9.12 1.39
C ILE A 99 7.15 10.46 1.85
N ASP A 100 7.21 11.41 0.94
CA ASP A 100 7.62 12.78 1.27
C ASP A 100 6.48 13.47 2.03
N GLU A 101 6.72 13.83 3.28
CA GLU A 101 5.70 14.43 4.16
C GLU A 101 5.17 15.75 3.63
N GLY A 102 6.04 16.60 3.09
CA GLY A 102 5.64 17.90 2.52
C GLY A 102 4.73 17.74 1.32
N LYS A 103 5.05 16.78 0.45
CA LYS A 103 4.22 16.47 -0.72
C LYS A 103 2.89 15.85 -0.32
N ALA A 104 2.91 14.99 0.70
CA ALA A 104 1.70 14.36 1.23
C ALA A 104 0.76 15.42 1.82
N GLU A 105 1.30 16.37 2.57
CA GLU A 105 0.52 17.48 3.13
C GLU A 105 -0.09 18.34 2.04
N SER A 106 0.67 18.66 1.00
CA SER A 106 0.17 19.43 -0.16
C SER A 106 -0.96 18.69 -0.88
N ARG A 107 -0.82 17.36 -1.03
CA ARG A 107 -1.88 16.55 -1.66
C ARG A 107 -3.15 16.54 -0.81
N LEU A 108 -3.00 16.43 0.51
CA LEU A 108 -4.14 16.48 1.42
C LEU A 108 -4.84 17.83 1.33
N GLU A 109 -4.08 18.91 1.35
CA GLU A 109 -4.64 20.26 1.25
C GLU A 109 -5.46 20.43 -0.03
N LYS A 110 -4.93 20.02 -1.17
CA LYS A 110 -5.64 20.08 -2.45
C LYS A 110 -6.89 19.19 -2.45
N LEU A 111 -6.80 18.02 -1.86
CA LEU A 111 -7.93 17.10 -1.74
C LEU A 111 -9.06 17.77 -0.95
N LEU A 112 -8.72 18.37 0.19
CA LEU A 112 -9.67 19.05 1.04
C LEU A 112 -10.27 20.28 0.33
N GLU A 113 -9.47 21.09 -0.32
CA GLU A 113 -9.93 22.27 -1.07
C GLU A 113 -10.92 21.89 -2.16
N ASN A 114 -10.59 20.87 -2.95
CA ASN A 114 -11.45 20.42 -4.03
C ASN A 114 -12.79 19.86 -3.52
N LYS A 115 -12.73 19.06 -2.47
CA LYS A 115 -13.95 18.48 -1.89
C LYS A 115 -14.82 19.54 -1.20
N TRP A 116 -14.18 20.51 -0.55
CA TRP A 116 -14.89 21.58 0.16
C TRP A 116 -15.80 22.38 -0.76
N LYS A 117 -15.42 22.56 -2.01
CA LYS A 117 -16.24 23.27 -2.98
C LYS A 117 -17.66 22.71 -3.08
N SER A 118 -17.82 21.41 -2.93
CA SER A 118 -19.12 20.75 -3.00
C SER A 118 -19.82 20.66 -1.64
N LEU A 119 -19.13 20.96 -0.55
CA LEU A 119 -19.65 20.77 0.82
C LEU A 119 -19.83 22.08 1.61
N LYS A 120 -19.31 23.18 1.14
CA LYS A 120 -19.28 24.43 1.90
C LYS A 120 -20.67 24.96 2.30
N ASP A 121 -21.71 24.69 1.50
CA ASP A 121 -23.06 25.12 1.77
C ASP A 121 -23.89 24.08 2.54
N ASP A 122 -23.28 22.93 2.86
CA ASP A 122 -23.92 21.86 3.63
C ASP A 122 -23.71 22.16 5.13
N PRO A 123 -24.77 22.18 5.96
CA PRO A 123 -24.61 22.38 7.41
C PRO A 123 -23.65 21.40 8.06
N GLN A 124 -23.53 20.19 7.51
CA GLN A 124 -22.62 19.15 7.99
C GLN A 124 -21.36 19.02 7.12
N GLY A 125 -21.06 20.06 6.35
CA GLY A 125 -19.97 20.06 5.38
C GLY A 125 -18.61 19.70 5.98
N LYS A 126 -18.26 20.31 7.12
CA LYS A 126 -16.97 20.04 7.77
C LYS A 126 -16.87 18.58 8.22
N MET A 127 -17.94 18.03 8.80
CA MET A 127 -17.95 16.63 9.24
C MET A 127 -17.81 15.69 8.05
N LYS A 128 -18.49 15.97 6.95
CA LYS A 128 -18.41 15.17 5.73
C LYS A 128 -17.01 15.25 5.11
N LEU A 129 -16.38 16.43 5.15
CA LEU A 129 -15.03 16.63 4.65
C LEU A 129 -14.03 15.81 5.46
N ILE A 130 -14.12 15.83 6.77
CA ILE A 130 -13.24 15.02 7.64
C ILE A 130 -13.42 13.54 7.30
N ARG A 131 -14.65 13.08 7.22
CA ARG A 131 -14.97 11.68 6.92
C ARG A 131 -14.42 11.25 5.56
N PHE A 132 -14.53 12.12 4.58
CA PHE A 132 -14.00 11.90 3.24
C PHE A 132 -12.47 11.69 3.28
N ALA A 133 -11.77 12.58 3.96
CA ALA A 133 -10.30 12.51 4.05
C ALA A 133 -9.83 11.30 4.88
N LEU A 134 -10.55 10.97 5.96
CA LEU A 134 -10.26 9.75 6.72
C LEU A 134 -10.40 8.51 5.83
N GLY A 135 -11.42 8.47 4.98
CA GLY A 135 -11.64 7.38 4.03
C GLY A 135 -10.52 7.25 2.99
N ARG A 136 -9.84 8.36 2.71
CA ARG A 136 -8.67 8.35 1.82
C ARG A 136 -7.38 7.96 2.55
N GLY A 137 -7.47 7.72 3.86
CA GLY A 137 -6.36 7.20 4.64
C GLY A 137 -5.50 8.23 5.34
N TYR A 138 -5.92 9.49 5.40
CA TYR A 138 -5.18 10.52 6.14
C TYR A 138 -5.54 10.48 7.62
N GLY A 139 -4.59 10.86 8.48
CA GLY A 139 -4.81 10.90 9.92
C GLY A 139 -5.65 12.10 10.32
N TYR A 140 -6.42 11.95 11.40
CA TYR A 140 -7.30 13.02 11.90
C TYR A 140 -6.52 14.30 12.25
N GLU A 141 -5.34 14.16 12.85
CA GLU A 141 -4.52 15.32 13.22
C GLU A 141 -4.07 16.12 12.00
N ASP A 142 -3.66 15.45 10.95
CA ASP A 142 -3.25 16.08 9.70
C ASP A 142 -4.43 16.81 9.05
N ILE A 143 -5.59 16.16 9.04
CA ILE A 143 -6.81 16.76 8.49
C ILE A 143 -7.19 17.99 9.31
N SER A 144 -7.24 17.83 10.63
CA SER A 144 -7.64 18.87 11.56
C SER A 144 -6.76 20.12 11.46
N SER A 145 -5.46 19.94 11.27
CA SER A 145 -4.52 21.05 11.15
C SER A 145 -4.76 21.91 9.91
N LEU A 146 -5.38 21.34 8.87
CA LEU A 146 -5.65 22.05 7.60
C LEU A 146 -7.08 22.57 7.47
N LEU A 147 -8.01 22.11 8.32
CA LEU A 147 -9.42 22.49 8.20
C LEU A 147 -9.65 23.99 8.30
N GLY A 148 -9.01 24.65 9.26
CA GLY A 148 -9.18 26.08 9.46
C GLY A 148 -8.79 26.89 8.21
N LYS A 149 -7.71 26.45 7.55
CA LYS A 149 -7.21 27.10 6.35
C LYS A 149 -8.14 26.84 5.16
N VAL A 150 -8.55 25.60 4.97
CA VAL A 150 -9.40 25.17 3.83
C VAL A 150 -10.80 25.76 3.94
N CYS A 151 -11.42 25.69 5.11
CA CYS A 151 -12.80 26.13 5.31
C CYS A 151 -12.95 27.63 5.45
N ARG A 152 -11.85 28.36 5.54
CA ARG A 152 -11.85 29.83 5.65
C ARG A 152 -12.07 30.54 4.31
N ASN A 153 -11.84 29.85 3.21
CA ASN A 153 -11.92 30.42 1.85
C ASN A 153 -13.31 30.25 1.24
N ASP A 154 -14.33 30.61 1.98
CA ASP A 154 -15.72 30.53 1.51
C ASP A 154 -16.09 31.71 0.61
#